data_1f6d34cbbcfa046580fae07be0166578
#
_entry.id   1f6d34cbbcfa046580fae07be0166578
#
_cell.length_a   1.000
_cell.length_b   1.000
_cell.length_c   1.000
_cell.angle_alpha   90.00
_cell.angle_beta   90.00
_cell.angle_gamma   90.00
#
_symmetry.space_group_name_H-M   'P 1'
#
loop_
_entity.id
_entity.type
_entity.pdbx_description
1 polymer ?
#
loop_
_entity_poly.entity_id
_entity_poly.type
_entity_poly.pdbx_seq_one_letter_code
_entity_poly.pdbx_strand_id
1 'polypeptide(L)'
;VSVLRIGNPSRVNDKMLSFTYERRFESHPDYPQLWSIRKAVRELYARMRKASNRESIRQKINSLKDRATELEIRINASLFAEARVIACTLVSSANRLLEGQKFGTLFIDEAAQALEAACWIPIRKVDRVILAGDHCQLPPTVKCPQALRAGLGETLMQTIVKNKPETVALLKLQYRMNEEIMRFSSDWFYGGMVQSAPEVKYRSILDFDTPIEWIDTEDMDCNEEFVGENYGRINKAEAELSVSQLKTYITKIGRERFLEERIDVGLISPYKAQVQYLRQLLKRDPFFKPYRSLITVNTVDGFQGQERDVILISLVRANEDGQIGFLSDLRRMNVAITRARMKLIILGDVSTLTRHAF
;
A
#
# COMPACT_ATOMS: atom_id res chain seq x y z
N VAL A 1 -9.66 20.47 -9.53
CA VAL A 1 -8.94 19.78 -10.62
C VAL A 1 -9.76 18.58 -11.06
N SER A 2 -10.07 18.44 -12.37
CA SER A 2 -10.82 17.31 -12.90
C SER A 2 -9.89 16.09 -13.01
N VAL A 3 -10.27 15.00 -12.33
CA VAL A 3 -9.55 13.73 -12.31
C VAL A 3 -10.39 12.66 -13.03
N LEU A 4 -9.76 11.86 -13.86
CA LEU A 4 -10.36 10.68 -14.48
C LEU A 4 -9.55 9.44 -14.07
N ARG A 5 -10.21 8.50 -13.37
CA ARG A 5 -9.56 7.25 -12.93
C ARG A 5 -9.89 6.11 -13.90
N ILE A 6 -8.86 5.48 -14.43
CA ILE A 6 -8.98 4.31 -15.31
C ILE A 6 -8.51 3.06 -14.59
N GLY A 7 -9.35 2.03 -14.55
CA GLY A 7 -9.08 0.76 -13.89
C GLY A 7 -10.34 0.11 -13.38
N ASN A 8 -10.22 -1.06 -12.72
CA ASN A 8 -11.38 -1.82 -12.25
C ASN A 8 -12.15 -1.05 -11.15
N PRO A 9 -13.42 -0.66 -11.37
CA PRO A 9 -14.22 0.09 -10.40
C PRO A 9 -14.53 -0.71 -9.12
N SER A 10 -14.52 -2.04 -9.15
CA SER A 10 -14.78 -2.87 -7.96
C SER A 10 -13.69 -2.79 -6.89
N ARG A 11 -12.54 -2.19 -7.22
CA ARG A 11 -11.40 -1.99 -6.30
C ARG A 11 -11.25 -0.53 -5.85
N VAL A 12 -12.33 0.22 -5.91
CA VAL A 12 -12.33 1.66 -5.59
C VAL A 12 -13.16 1.89 -4.34
N ASN A 13 -12.66 2.73 -3.44
CA ASN A 13 -13.43 3.21 -2.30
C ASN A 13 -14.65 4.02 -2.80
N ASP A 14 -15.78 3.90 -2.12
CA ASP A 14 -17.04 4.56 -2.49
C ASP A 14 -16.90 6.06 -2.73
N LYS A 15 -16.08 6.75 -1.93
CA LYS A 15 -15.79 8.19 -2.07
C LYS A 15 -15.11 8.54 -3.40
N MET A 16 -14.43 7.58 -4.03
CA MET A 16 -13.69 7.78 -5.28
C MET A 16 -14.43 7.27 -6.51
N LEU A 17 -15.59 6.62 -6.35
CA LEU A 17 -16.35 6.05 -7.47
C LEU A 17 -16.76 7.08 -8.50
N SER A 18 -17.10 8.31 -8.08
CA SER A 18 -17.48 9.42 -8.96
C SER A 18 -16.38 9.85 -9.93
N PHE A 19 -15.11 9.52 -9.64
CA PHE A 19 -13.95 9.81 -10.49
C PHE A 19 -13.65 8.70 -11.50
N THR A 20 -14.31 7.53 -11.40
CA THR A 20 -14.07 6.42 -12.31
C THR A 20 -14.61 6.73 -13.71
N TYR A 21 -13.88 6.21 -14.73
CA TYR A 21 -14.27 6.35 -16.13
C TYR A 21 -15.70 5.87 -16.36
N GLU A 22 -16.06 4.71 -15.81
CA GLU A 22 -17.38 4.09 -15.98
C GLU A 22 -18.49 5.01 -15.46
N ARG A 23 -18.36 5.56 -14.25
CA ARG A 23 -19.36 6.47 -13.67
C ARG A 23 -19.45 7.78 -14.41
N ARG A 24 -18.32 8.35 -14.79
CA ARG A 24 -18.30 9.59 -15.58
C ARG A 24 -18.89 9.40 -16.98
N PHE A 25 -18.60 8.25 -17.60
CA PHE A 25 -19.16 7.88 -18.90
C PHE A 25 -20.69 7.75 -18.83
N GLU A 26 -21.20 7.03 -17.80
CA GLU A 26 -22.64 6.83 -17.57
C GLU A 26 -23.37 8.14 -17.21
N SER A 27 -22.68 9.08 -16.59
CA SER A 27 -23.23 10.39 -16.18
C SER A 27 -23.17 11.44 -17.29
N HIS A 28 -22.57 11.14 -18.45
CA HIS A 28 -22.47 12.08 -19.55
C HIS A 28 -23.84 12.38 -20.17
N PRO A 29 -24.14 13.63 -20.56
CA PRO A 29 -25.45 14.02 -21.15
C PRO A 29 -25.87 13.18 -22.36
N ASP A 30 -24.94 12.70 -23.16
CA ASP A 30 -25.21 11.87 -24.34
C ASP A 30 -25.41 10.38 -24.02
N TYR A 31 -25.12 9.94 -22.80
CA TYR A 31 -25.21 8.52 -22.44
C TYR A 31 -26.64 7.94 -22.55
N PRO A 32 -27.73 8.65 -22.15
CA PRO A 32 -29.09 8.12 -22.35
C PRO A 32 -29.42 7.80 -23.81
N GLN A 33 -28.93 8.61 -24.75
CA GLN A 33 -29.10 8.35 -26.19
C GLN A 33 -28.32 7.11 -26.61
N LEU A 34 -27.07 6.98 -26.19
CA LEU A 34 -26.23 5.81 -26.46
C LEU A 34 -26.87 4.54 -25.88
N TRP A 35 -27.38 4.60 -24.64
CA TRP A 35 -28.04 3.48 -24.00
C TRP A 35 -29.30 3.04 -24.78
N SER A 36 -30.12 3.99 -25.25
CA SER A 36 -31.32 3.74 -26.07
C SER A 36 -30.95 3.04 -27.38
N ILE A 37 -29.89 3.48 -28.04
CA ILE A 37 -29.40 2.84 -29.29
C ILE A 37 -28.92 1.43 -29.00
N ARG A 38 -28.11 1.22 -27.95
CA ARG A 38 -27.63 -0.11 -27.57
C ARG A 38 -28.78 -1.07 -27.23
N LYS A 39 -29.86 -0.55 -26.60
CA LYS A 39 -31.08 -1.30 -26.31
C LYS A 39 -31.79 -1.69 -27.62
N ALA A 40 -32.00 -0.75 -28.53
CA ALA A 40 -32.63 -1.00 -29.83
C ALA A 40 -31.85 -2.05 -30.68
N VAL A 41 -30.52 -1.99 -30.67
CA VAL A 41 -29.67 -2.98 -31.33
C VAL A 41 -29.88 -4.37 -30.75
N ARG A 42 -29.96 -4.52 -29.42
CA ARG A 42 -30.23 -5.82 -28.78
C ARG A 42 -31.60 -6.38 -29.16
N GLU A 43 -32.62 -5.53 -29.19
CA GLU A 43 -33.98 -5.92 -29.60
C GLU A 43 -34.04 -6.34 -31.07
N LEU A 44 -33.36 -5.63 -31.96
CA LEU A 44 -33.26 -5.98 -33.37
C LEU A 44 -32.56 -7.32 -33.61
N TYR A 45 -31.47 -7.60 -32.85
CA TYR A 45 -30.84 -8.93 -32.89
C TYR A 45 -31.79 -10.06 -32.45
N ALA A 46 -32.58 -9.82 -31.41
CA ALA A 46 -33.59 -10.81 -30.97
C ALA A 46 -34.68 -11.06 -32.04
N ARG A 47 -35.13 -9.98 -32.72
CA ARG A 47 -36.11 -10.06 -33.82
C ARG A 47 -35.53 -10.73 -35.08
N MET A 48 -34.27 -10.46 -35.42
CA MET A 48 -33.60 -11.02 -36.62
C MET A 48 -33.58 -12.55 -36.61
N ARG A 49 -33.57 -13.19 -35.44
CA ARG A 49 -33.60 -14.66 -35.32
C ARG A 49 -34.89 -15.27 -35.85
N LYS A 50 -36.02 -14.52 -35.86
CA LYS A 50 -37.36 -14.97 -36.22
C LYS A 50 -37.90 -14.34 -37.52
N ALA A 51 -37.14 -13.42 -38.13
CA ALA A 51 -37.63 -12.63 -39.26
C ALA A 51 -37.26 -13.23 -40.63
N SER A 52 -38.15 -13.04 -41.61
CA SER A 52 -37.91 -13.36 -43.02
C SER A 52 -37.05 -12.29 -43.74
N ASN A 53 -37.16 -11.02 -43.29
CA ASN A 53 -36.44 -9.89 -43.92
C ASN A 53 -35.13 -9.55 -43.10
N ARG A 54 -34.20 -10.51 -43.11
CA ARG A 54 -32.95 -10.39 -42.29
C ARG A 54 -32.01 -9.28 -42.80
N GLU A 55 -31.96 -9.04 -44.09
CA GLU A 55 -31.00 -8.06 -44.67
C GLU A 55 -31.35 -6.63 -44.30
N SER A 56 -32.61 -6.23 -44.35
CA SER A 56 -33.06 -4.88 -43.94
C SER A 56 -32.79 -4.66 -42.43
N ILE A 57 -33.04 -5.67 -41.58
CA ILE A 57 -32.76 -5.59 -40.16
C ILE A 57 -31.25 -5.44 -39.94
N ARG A 58 -30.41 -6.16 -40.69
CA ARG A 58 -28.95 -6.10 -40.57
C ARG A 58 -28.41 -4.70 -40.92
N GLN A 59 -28.92 -4.11 -42.01
CA GLN A 59 -28.56 -2.74 -42.40
C GLN A 59 -28.92 -1.73 -41.29
N LYS A 60 -30.12 -1.86 -40.70
CA LYS A 60 -30.54 -1.00 -39.59
C LYS A 60 -29.65 -1.19 -38.33
N ILE A 61 -29.27 -2.44 -38.01
CA ILE A 61 -28.34 -2.72 -36.92
C ILE A 61 -26.98 -2.03 -37.18
N ASN A 62 -26.45 -2.13 -38.39
CA ASN A 62 -25.16 -1.51 -38.74
C ASN A 62 -25.22 0.01 -38.59
N SER A 63 -26.24 0.67 -39.14
CA SER A 63 -26.42 2.12 -38.98
C SER A 63 -26.53 2.57 -37.54
N LEU A 64 -27.27 1.81 -36.70
CA LEU A 64 -27.36 2.09 -35.25
C LEU A 64 -26.02 1.87 -34.51
N LYS A 65 -25.24 0.86 -34.91
CA LYS A 65 -23.90 0.63 -34.36
C LYS A 65 -22.94 1.77 -34.71
N ASP A 66 -22.97 2.23 -35.96
CA ASP A 66 -22.13 3.37 -36.38
C ASP A 66 -22.44 4.61 -35.57
N ARG A 67 -23.74 4.90 -35.36
CA ARG A 67 -24.17 6.01 -34.52
C ARG A 67 -23.80 5.83 -33.06
N ALA A 68 -23.88 4.60 -32.51
CA ALA A 68 -23.41 4.31 -31.16
C ALA A 68 -21.90 4.56 -31.02
N THR A 69 -21.11 4.14 -32.02
CA THR A 69 -19.66 4.35 -32.03
C THR A 69 -19.32 5.85 -32.07
N GLU A 70 -20.02 6.65 -32.90
CA GLU A 70 -19.85 8.11 -32.94
C GLU A 70 -20.14 8.76 -31.56
N LEU A 71 -21.22 8.33 -30.88
CA LEU A 71 -21.54 8.81 -29.53
C LEU A 71 -20.47 8.41 -28.50
N GLU A 72 -19.99 7.18 -28.57
CA GLU A 72 -18.92 6.69 -27.68
C GLU A 72 -17.64 7.50 -27.87
N ILE A 73 -17.25 7.79 -29.11
CA ILE A 73 -16.09 8.61 -29.44
C ILE A 73 -16.28 10.02 -28.87
N ARG A 74 -17.46 10.61 -29.07
CA ARG A 74 -17.77 11.98 -28.56
C ARG A 74 -17.73 12.05 -27.04
N ILE A 75 -18.35 11.09 -26.35
CA ILE A 75 -18.31 11.02 -24.88
C ILE A 75 -16.86 10.87 -24.40
N ASN A 76 -16.09 9.97 -24.99
CA ASN A 76 -14.68 9.80 -24.65
C ASN A 76 -13.88 11.08 -24.87
N ALA A 77 -14.02 11.72 -26.03
CA ALA A 77 -13.33 12.97 -26.31
C ALA A 77 -13.64 14.06 -25.27
N SER A 78 -14.91 14.21 -24.88
CA SER A 78 -15.33 15.14 -23.84
C SER A 78 -14.68 14.82 -22.48
N LEU A 79 -14.73 13.57 -22.05
CA LEU A 79 -14.14 13.14 -20.75
C LEU A 79 -12.63 13.39 -20.69
N PHE A 80 -11.91 13.08 -21.78
CA PHE A 80 -10.47 13.31 -21.85
C PHE A 80 -10.11 14.79 -21.98
N ALA A 81 -10.89 15.58 -22.70
CA ALA A 81 -10.68 17.02 -22.81
C ALA A 81 -10.89 17.76 -21.45
N GLU A 82 -11.85 17.30 -20.65
CA GLU A 82 -12.11 17.86 -19.33
C GLU A 82 -11.08 17.41 -18.27
N ALA A 83 -10.51 16.21 -18.42
CA ALA A 83 -9.62 15.63 -17.44
C ALA A 83 -8.25 16.32 -17.45
N ARG A 84 -7.87 16.90 -16.31
CA ARG A 84 -6.54 17.48 -16.09
C ARG A 84 -5.55 16.45 -15.54
N VAL A 85 -6.05 15.42 -14.88
CA VAL A 85 -5.27 14.32 -14.33
C VAL A 85 -5.91 12.98 -14.71
N ILE A 86 -5.11 12.08 -15.27
CA ILE A 86 -5.50 10.68 -15.49
C ILE A 86 -4.81 9.84 -14.40
N ALA A 87 -5.60 9.14 -13.59
CA ALA A 87 -5.11 8.26 -12.54
C ALA A 87 -5.34 6.79 -12.91
N CYS A 88 -4.27 6.00 -12.91
CA CYS A 88 -4.36 4.55 -13.18
C CYS A 88 -3.16 3.81 -12.58
N THR A 89 -3.21 2.47 -12.54
CA THR A 89 -2.02 1.67 -12.23
C THR A 89 -1.09 1.62 -13.46
N LEU A 90 0.19 1.30 -13.24
CA LEU A 90 1.17 1.19 -14.33
C LEU A 90 0.67 0.27 -15.47
N VAL A 91 0.14 -0.90 -15.14
CA VAL A 91 -0.40 -1.84 -16.13
C VAL A 91 -1.68 -1.31 -16.78
N SER A 92 -2.54 -0.62 -16.02
CA SER A 92 -3.76 -0.03 -16.57
C SER A 92 -3.48 1.12 -17.56
N SER A 93 -2.28 1.69 -17.58
CA SER A 93 -1.86 2.68 -18.57
C SER A 93 -1.75 2.10 -20.00
N ALA A 94 -1.75 0.76 -20.13
CA ALA A 94 -1.85 0.07 -21.42
C ALA A 94 -3.30 -0.04 -21.94
N ASN A 95 -4.30 0.49 -21.22
CA ASN A 95 -5.71 0.43 -21.63
C ASN A 95 -5.90 1.10 -22.99
N ARG A 96 -6.77 0.52 -23.83
CA ARG A 96 -7.10 1.05 -25.17
C ARG A 96 -7.60 2.49 -25.15
N LEU A 97 -8.27 2.90 -24.07
CA LEU A 97 -8.70 4.31 -23.90
C LEU A 97 -7.53 5.31 -23.92
N LEU A 98 -6.33 4.86 -23.55
CA LEU A 98 -5.10 5.66 -23.56
C LEU A 98 -4.21 5.40 -24.78
N GLU A 99 -4.69 4.63 -25.75
CA GLU A 99 -3.95 4.39 -26.99
C GLU A 99 -3.86 5.68 -27.81
N GLY A 100 -2.67 5.98 -28.30
CA GLY A 100 -2.43 7.22 -29.06
C GLY A 100 -2.40 8.52 -28.24
N GLN A 101 -2.75 8.48 -26.96
CA GLN A 101 -2.67 9.65 -26.08
C GLN A 101 -1.22 9.96 -25.69
N LYS A 102 -0.90 11.27 -25.61
CA LYS A 102 0.37 11.81 -25.11
C LYS A 102 0.09 12.75 -23.94
N PHE A 103 0.99 12.74 -22.97
CA PHE A 103 0.86 13.54 -21.74
C PHE A 103 2.15 14.30 -21.47
N GLY A 104 2.06 15.50 -20.92
CA GLY A 104 3.24 16.31 -20.62
C GLY A 104 4.07 15.74 -19.47
N THR A 105 3.42 15.25 -18.42
CA THR A 105 4.12 14.76 -17.21
C THR A 105 3.46 13.50 -16.65
N LEU A 106 4.28 12.54 -16.29
CA LEU A 106 3.92 11.33 -15.55
C LEU A 106 4.46 11.42 -14.13
N PHE A 107 3.60 11.15 -13.16
CA PHE A 107 3.99 10.90 -11.77
C PHE A 107 3.82 9.41 -11.48
N ILE A 108 4.88 8.75 -11.04
CA ILE A 108 4.83 7.36 -10.53
C ILE A 108 5.04 7.43 -9.03
N ASP A 109 3.97 7.20 -8.28
CA ASP A 109 4.02 7.08 -6.83
C ASP A 109 4.44 5.67 -6.42
N GLU A 110 5.10 5.53 -5.25
CA GLU A 110 5.69 4.26 -4.78
C GLU A 110 6.63 3.64 -5.83
N ALA A 111 7.41 4.47 -6.53
CA ALA A 111 8.26 4.02 -7.64
C ALA A 111 9.35 3.02 -7.20
N ALA A 112 9.75 3.03 -5.94
CA ALA A 112 10.68 2.06 -5.37
C ALA A 112 10.10 0.64 -5.24
N GLN A 113 8.77 0.48 -5.35
CA GLN A 113 8.07 -0.80 -5.34
C GLN A 113 7.65 -1.28 -6.73
N ALA A 114 7.91 -0.48 -7.75
CA ALA A 114 7.49 -0.76 -9.12
C ALA A 114 8.58 -1.52 -9.88
N LEU A 115 8.21 -2.65 -10.51
CA LEU A 115 9.10 -3.32 -11.46
C LEU A 115 9.44 -2.37 -12.61
N GLU A 116 10.70 -2.29 -13.00
CA GLU A 116 11.16 -1.39 -14.07
C GLU A 116 10.37 -1.58 -15.36
N ALA A 117 10.14 -2.81 -15.80
CA ALA A 117 9.37 -3.12 -17.00
C ALA A 117 7.95 -2.53 -16.97
N ALA A 118 7.31 -2.49 -15.81
CA ALA A 118 5.98 -1.89 -15.67
C ALA A 118 6.01 -0.37 -15.77
N CYS A 119 7.09 0.28 -15.33
CA CYS A 119 7.26 1.73 -15.43
C CYS A 119 7.38 2.18 -16.89
N TRP A 120 8.00 1.39 -17.77
CA TRP A 120 8.15 1.73 -19.19
C TRP A 120 6.84 1.79 -19.96
N ILE A 121 5.76 1.14 -19.48
CA ILE A 121 4.45 1.19 -20.14
C ILE A 121 3.93 2.63 -20.26
N PRO A 122 3.78 3.41 -19.16
CA PRO A 122 3.35 4.81 -19.23
C PRO A 122 4.47 5.77 -19.68
N ILE A 123 5.74 5.48 -19.40
CA ILE A 123 6.86 6.37 -19.74
C ILE A 123 6.91 6.69 -21.23
N ARG A 124 6.61 5.72 -22.09
CA ARG A 124 6.56 5.90 -23.56
C ARG A 124 5.53 6.93 -24.05
N LYS A 125 4.62 7.36 -23.19
CA LYS A 125 3.49 8.25 -23.53
C LYS A 125 3.68 9.68 -23.04
N VAL A 126 4.84 10.00 -22.45
CA VAL A 126 5.07 11.26 -21.76
C VAL A 126 6.40 11.89 -22.15
N ASP A 127 6.51 13.20 -21.95
CA ASP A 127 7.75 13.95 -22.19
C ASP A 127 8.59 14.08 -20.92
N ARG A 128 7.96 14.05 -19.74
CA ARG A 128 8.59 14.22 -18.44
C ARG A 128 8.11 13.18 -17.46
N VAL A 129 9.04 12.63 -16.66
CA VAL A 129 8.74 11.64 -15.60
C VAL A 129 9.20 12.16 -14.27
N ILE A 130 8.36 12.01 -13.25
CA ILE A 130 8.67 12.26 -11.83
C ILE A 130 8.41 10.96 -11.08
N LEU A 131 9.45 10.41 -10.47
CA LEU A 131 9.38 9.23 -9.62
C LEU A 131 9.28 9.68 -8.16
N ALA A 132 8.20 9.34 -7.48
CA ALA A 132 8.05 9.53 -6.04
C ALA A 132 8.14 8.17 -5.35
N GLY A 133 8.90 8.08 -4.26
CA GLY A 133 9.10 6.84 -3.52
C GLY A 133 10.32 6.88 -2.65
N ASP A 134 10.60 5.78 -2.00
CA ASP A 134 11.71 5.63 -1.07
C ASP A 134 12.45 4.32 -1.31
N HIS A 135 13.64 4.40 -1.90
CA HIS A 135 14.48 3.24 -2.21
C HIS A 135 15.09 2.59 -0.96
N CYS A 136 15.03 3.24 0.19
CA CYS A 136 15.40 2.70 1.49
C CYS A 136 14.25 1.94 2.18
N GLN A 137 13.10 1.82 1.53
CA GLN A 137 11.99 0.96 1.93
C GLN A 137 11.94 -0.31 1.06
N LEU A 138 10.86 -1.11 1.22
CA LEU A 138 10.77 -2.41 0.55
C LEU A 138 10.78 -2.31 -0.98
N PRO A 139 11.55 -3.17 -1.66
CA PRO A 139 11.52 -3.31 -3.12
C PRO A 139 10.28 -4.07 -3.59
N PRO A 140 10.04 -4.18 -4.91
CA PRO A 140 8.96 -4.99 -5.45
C PRO A 140 9.12 -6.46 -5.05
N THR A 141 7.98 -7.12 -4.77
CA THR A 141 7.98 -8.55 -4.44
C THR A 141 8.21 -9.41 -5.68
N VAL A 142 9.35 -10.07 -5.75
CA VAL A 142 9.69 -11.04 -6.81
C VAL A 142 9.56 -12.45 -6.24
N LYS A 143 8.62 -13.24 -6.77
CA LYS A 143 8.35 -14.60 -6.27
C LYS A 143 9.35 -15.65 -6.75
N CYS A 144 9.98 -15.41 -7.89
CA CYS A 144 10.96 -16.33 -8.47
C CYS A 144 12.38 -15.98 -7.99
N PRO A 145 13.04 -16.84 -7.19
CA PRO A 145 14.39 -16.55 -6.67
C PRO A 145 15.44 -16.40 -7.78
N GLN A 146 15.28 -17.11 -8.88
CA GLN A 146 16.21 -17.01 -10.03
C GLN A 146 16.07 -15.64 -10.71
N ALA A 147 14.83 -15.17 -10.92
CA ALA A 147 14.59 -13.86 -11.49
C ALA A 147 15.07 -12.73 -10.57
N LEU A 148 14.91 -12.88 -9.25
CA LEU A 148 15.45 -11.93 -8.27
C LEU A 148 16.98 -11.83 -8.37
N ARG A 149 17.68 -12.97 -8.43
CA ARG A 149 19.15 -13.01 -8.62
C ARG A 149 19.59 -12.45 -9.97
N ALA A 150 18.74 -12.52 -10.99
CA ALA A 150 18.98 -11.93 -12.30
C ALA A 150 18.65 -10.42 -12.38
N GLY A 151 18.36 -9.77 -11.25
CA GLY A 151 18.14 -8.33 -11.16
C GLY A 151 16.70 -7.85 -11.36
N LEU A 152 15.69 -8.75 -11.46
CA LEU A 152 14.29 -8.32 -11.61
C LEU A 152 13.77 -7.47 -10.44
N GLY A 153 14.42 -7.54 -9.28
CA GLY A 153 14.09 -6.75 -8.08
C GLY A 153 14.66 -5.33 -8.12
N GLU A 154 15.60 -5.01 -9.01
CA GLU A 154 16.10 -3.65 -9.18
C GLU A 154 15.04 -2.77 -9.82
N THR A 155 14.83 -1.59 -9.25
CA THR A 155 13.81 -0.66 -9.74
C THR A 155 14.43 0.44 -10.56
N LEU A 156 13.65 1.02 -11.48
CA LEU A 156 14.07 2.19 -12.23
C LEU A 156 14.51 3.33 -11.29
N MET A 157 13.81 3.50 -10.16
CA MET A 157 14.18 4.51 -9.16
C MET A 157 15.56 4.25 -8.56
N GLN A 158 15.88 3.02 -8.16
CA GLN A 158 17.22 2.66 -7.65
C GLN A 158 18.32 2.93 -8.68
N THR A 159 18.06 2.56 -9.94
CA THR A 159 18.99 2.81 -11.05
C THR A 159 19.25 4.31 -11.24
N ILE A 160 18.20 5.15 -11.15
CA ILE A 160 18.34 6.61 -11.27
C ILE A 160 19.08 7.19 -10.06
N VAL A 161 18.72 6.79 -8.84
CA VAL A 161 19.42 7.24 -7.62
C VAL A 161 20.91 6.97 -7.69
N LYS A 162 21.29 5.80 -8.22
CA LYS A 162 22.70 5.39 -8.36
C LYS A 162 23.43 6.13 -9.47
N ASN A 163 22.80 6.28 -10.64
CA ASN A 163 23.48 6.75 -11.85
C ASN A 163 23.30 8.24 -12.15
N LYS A 164 22.29 8.89 -11.53
CA LYS A 164 21.95 10.30 -11.71
C LYS A 164 21.54 10.96 -10.39
N PRO A 165 22.40 10.93 -9.36
CA PRO A 165 22.10 11.46 -8.04
C PRO A 165 21.73 12.95 -8.07
N GLU A 166 22.22 13.71 -9.05
CA GLU A 166 21.91 15.13 -9.24
C GLU A 166 20.43 15.40 -9.58
N THR A 167 19.69 14.38 -10.01
CA THR A 167 18.25 14.48 -10.30
C THR A 167 17.37 14.11 -9.10
N VAL A 168 17.99 13.70 -7.99
CA VAL A 168 17.29 13.21 -6.80
C VAL A 168 17.12 14.31 -5.78
N ALA A 169 15.89 14.55 -5.33
CA ALA A 169 15.57 15.46 -4.24
C ALA A 169 15.06 14.68 -3.03
N LEU A 170 15.76 14.76 -1.91
CA LEU A 170 15.32 14.20 -0.64
C LEU A 170 14.36 15.18 0.05
N LEU A 171 13.17 14.69 0.43
CA LEU A 171 12.24 15.43 1.29
C LEU A 171 12.75 15.34 2.74
N LYS A 172 13.30 16.44 3.24
CA LYS A 172 14.01 16.48 4.53
C LYS A 172 13.11 16.69 5.74
N LEU A 173 11.88 17.16 5.54
CA LEU A 173 10.94 17.43 6.62
C LEU A 173 9.77 16.42 6.55
N GLN A 174 9.58 15.68 7.62
CA GLN A 174 8.50 14.72 7.75
C GLN A 174 7.45 15.20 8.78
N TYR A 175 6.19 14.84 8.57
CA TYR A 175 5.04 15.29 9.36
C TYR A 175 4.29 14.13 10.04
N ARG A 176 4.91 12.94 10.14
CA ARG A 176 4.29 11.74 10.70
C ARG A 176 4.76 11.45 12.12
N MET A 177 6.06 11.35 12.32
CA MET A 177 6.66 10.71 13.50
C MET A 177 7.18 11.71 14.51
N ASN A 178 7.10 11.31 15.78
CA ASN A 178 7.94 11.87 16.83
C ASN A 178 9.44 11.79 16.41
N GLU A 179 10.23 12.78 16.81
CA GLU A 179 11.66 12.91 16.44
C GLU A 179 12.50 11.70 16.86
N GLU A 180 12.27 11.18 18.07
CA GLU A 180 13.03 10.04 18.57
C GLU A 180 12.79 8.78 17.74
N ILE A 181 11.54 8.55 17.30
CA ILE A 181 11.20 7.43 16.42
C ILE A 181 11.87 7.59 15.07
N MET A 182 11.89 8.84 14.53
CA MET A 182 12.49 9.10 13.24
C MET A 182 14.03 9.02 13.25
N ARG A 183 14.67 9.32 14.38
CA ARG A 183 16.15 9.45 14.47
C ARG A 183 16.87 8.23 13.91
N PHE A 184 16.50 7.02 14.33
CA PHE A 184 17.15 5.81 13.82
C PHE A 184 17.08 5.72 12.29
N SER A 185 15.90 5.89 11.73
CA SER A 185 15.72 5.85 10.27
C SER A 185 16.47 6.97 9.56
N SER A 186 16.47 8.18 10.13
CA SER A 186 17.21 9.33 9.58
C SER A 186 18.69 9.06 9.51
N ASP A 187 19.28 8.62 10.62
CA ASP A 187 20.74 8.42 10.74
C ASP A 187 21.19 7.26 9.85
N TRP A 188 20.47 6.16 9.86
CA TRP A 188 20.87 4.93 9.16
C TRP A 188 20.62 4.97 7.64
N PHE A 189 19.47 5.50 7.21
CA PHE A 189 19.05 5.41 5.81
C PHE A 189 19.17 6.74 5.05
N TYR A 190 19.11 7.87 5.74
CA TYR A 190 19.02 9.20 5.09
C TYR A 190 20.13 10.14 5.50
N GLY A 191 21.24 9.62 6.05
CA GLY A 191 22.43 10.37 6.41
C GLY A 191 22.18 11.48 7.44
N GLY A 192 21.21 11.30 8.34
CA GLY A 192 20.82 12.29 9.35
C GLY A 192 20.07 13.51 8.81
N MET A 193 19.68 13.49 7.53
CA MET A 193 19.11 14.68 6.88
C MET A 193 17.59 14.84 7.05
N VAL A 194 16.88 13.80 7.47
CA VAL A 194 15.43 13.86 7.65
C VAL A 194 15.11 14.24 9.09
N GLN A 195 14.28 15.26 9.25
CA GLN A 195 13.89 15.83 10.54
C GLN A 195 12.36 15.86 10.67
N SER A 196 11.88 15.83 11.91
CA SER A 196 10.47 15.99 12.19
C SER A 196 10.05 17.45 12.16
N ALA A 197 8.92 17.74 11.55
CA ALA A 197 8.33 19.07 11.58
C ALA A 197 7.98 19.48 13.03
N PRO A 198 8.03 20.78 13.36
CA PRO A 198 7.76 21.26 14.72
C PRO A 198 6.45 20.74 15.32
N GLU A 199 5.40 20.58 14.49
CA GLU A 199 4.06 20.14 14.87
C GLU A 199 4.00 18.68 15.36
N VAL A 200 4.95 17.86 14.94
CA VAL A 200 4.98 16.43 15.26
C VAL A 200 6.18 16.02 16.09
N LYS A 201 7.17 16.90 16.21
CA LYS A 201 8.48 16.64 16.82
C LYS A 201 8.41 16.01 18.21
N TYR A 202 7.54 16.52 19.04
CA TYR A 202 7.39 16.11 20.45
C TYR A 202 6.02 15.49 20.76
N ARG A 203 5.26 15.10 19.73
CA ARG A 203 3.95 14.55 20.00
C ARG A 203 4.05 13.21 20.71
N SER A 204 3.23 13.03 21.74
CA SER A 204 3.12 11.83 22.53
C SER A 204 1.67 11.57 22.92
N ILE A 205 1.35 10.34 23.33
CA ILE A 205 0.00 10.00 23.79
C ILE A 205 -0.09 10.31 25.31
N LEU A 206 0.93 9.96 26.05
CA LEU A 206 1.00 10.19 27.49
C LEU A 206 2.10 11.19 27.80
N ASP A 207 1.88 12.06 28.77
CA ASP A 207 2.90 12.96 29.27
C ASP A 207 4.07 12.16 29.87
N PHE A 208 5.30 12.56 29.57
CA PHE A 208 6.53 11.90 30.02
C PHE A 208 6.70 10.44 29.55
N ASP A 209 5.94 9.99 28.55
CA ASP A 209 6.16 8.68 27.93
C ASP A 209 7.39 8.69 27.01
N THR A 210 8.14 7.59 27.01
CA THR A 210 9.23 7.41 26.04
C THR A 210 8.65 7.04 24.68
N PRO A 211 8.97 7.73 23.60
CA PRO A 211 8.43 7.41 22.26
C PRO A 211 8.82 6.02 21.77
N ILE A 212 9.99 5.52 22.16
CA ILE A 212 10.49 4.17 21.82
C ILE A 212 10.70 3.37 23.10
N GLU A 213 10.22 2.13 23.08
CA GLU A 213 10.42 1.15 24.14
C GLU A 213 10.91 -0.17 23.53
N TRP A 214 12.04 -0.67 24.02
CA TRP A 214 12.57 -1.97 23.67
C TRP A 214 12.36 -2.95 24.83
N ILE A 215 11.75 -4.08 24.54
CA ILE A 215 11.54 -5.16 25.50
C ILE A 215 12.40 -6.34 25.03
N ASP A 216 13.46 -6.59 25.78
CA ASP A 216 14.34 -7.72 25.54
C ASP A 216 13.67 -9.01 26.03
N THR A 217 13.68 -10.02 25.19
CA THR A 217 13.09 -11.32 25.49
C THR A 217 14.12 -12.42 25.70
N GLU A 218 15.43 -12.06 25.81
CA GLU A 218 16.54 -13.01 25.90
C GLU A 218 16.35 -14.05 27.03
N ASP A 219 15.97 -13.60 28.24
CA ASP A 219 15.86 -14.47 29.43
C ASP A 219 14.39 -14.85 29.75
N MET A 220 13.46 -14.72 28.81
CA MET A 220 12.02 -14.89 29.05
C MET A 220 11.41 -16.18 28.49
N ASP A 221 12.18 -17.22 28.22
CA ASP A 221 11.73 -18.48 27.56
C ASP A 221 10.95 -18.23 26.25
N CYS A 222 11.24 -17.12 25.56
CA CYS A 222 10.60 -16.72 24.32
C CYS A 222 11.25 -17.41 23.12
N ASN A 223 11.08 -18.71 22.98
CA ASN A 223 11.70 -19.50 21.90
C ASN A 223 10.89 -19.48 20.61
N GLU A 224 11.60 -19.38 19.46
CA GLU A 224 10.98 -19.51 18.16
C GLU A 224 10.67 -20.98 17.82
N GLU A 225 9.52 -21.21 17.17
CA GLU A 225 9.11 -22.53 16.67
C GLU A 225 8.88 -22.49 15.15
N PHE A 226 9.15 -23.62 14.48
CA PHE A 226 8.75 -23.80 13.09
C PHE A 226 7.28 -24.21 13.01
N VAL A 227 6.55 -23.63 12.05
CA VAL A 227 5.13 -23.94 11.82
C VAL A 227 4.91 -24.24 10.35
N GLY A 228 4.36 -25.45 10.07
CA GLY A 228 3.97 -25.90 8.74
C GLY A 228 5.11 -26.22 7.78
N GLU A 229 4.75 -26.68 6.58
CA GLU A 229 5.70 -27.13 5.54
C GLU A 229 6.49 -25.97 4.88
N ASN A 230 6.05 -24.73 5.04
CA ASN A 230 6.59 -23.56 4.36
C ASN A 230 7.55 -22.71 5.22
N TYR A 231 8.21 -23.33 6.19
CA TYR A 231 9.18 -22.66 7.07
C TYR A 231 8.65 -21.40 7.77
N GLY A 232 7.36 -21.36 8.08
CA GLY A 232 6.77 -20.32 8.93
C GLY A 232 7.41 -20.35 10.32
N ARG A 233 7.51 -19.17 10.96
CA ARG A 233 8.03 -19.06 12.33
C ARG A 233 7.02 -18.40 13.21
N ILE A 234 6.98 -18.86 14.46
CA ILE A 234 6.15 -18.33 15.52
C ILE A 234 6.96 -18.32 16.83
N ASN A 235 6.73 -17.32 17.64
CA ASN A 235 7.20 -17.25 19.03
C ASN A 235 5.96 -16.94 19.88
N LYS A 236 5.40 -17.98 20.49
CA LYS A 236 4.14 -17.89 21.23
C LYS A 236 4.27 -17.02 22.47
N ALA A 237 5.34 -17.22 23.23
CA ALA A 237 5.59 -16.45 24.44
C ALA A 237 5.78 -14.95 24.13
N GLU A 238 6.54 -14.60 23.09
CA GLU A 238 6.70 -13.23 22.62
C GLU A 238 5.36 -12.63 22.15
N ALA A 239 4.50 -13.42 21.49
CA ALA A 239 3.18 -12.95 21.07
C ALA A 239 2.27 -12.66 22.28
N GLU A 240 2.28 -13.53 23.31
CA GLU A 240 1.52 -13.34 24.53
C GLU A 240 2.03 -12.13 25.32
N LEU A 241 3.34 -11.96 25.40
CA LEU A 241 3.97 -10.78 25.97
C LEU A 241 3.59 -9.50 25.19
N SER A 242 3.60 -9.55 23.87
CA SER A 242 3.16 -8.44 23.01
C SER A 242 1.74 -7.99 23.30
N VAL A 243 0.82 -8.94 23.42
CA VAL A 243 -0.59 -8.67 23.76
C VAL A 243 -0.73 -8.12 25.19
N SER A 244 0.05 -8.64 26.13
CA SER A 244 0.10 -8.16 27.51
C SER A 244 0.61 -6.71 27.59
N GLN A 245 1.67 -6.39 26.87
CA GLN A 245 2.21 -5.02 26.80
C GLN A 245 1.21 -4.05 26.19
N LEU A 246 0.54 -4.45 25.11
CA LEU A 246 -0.52 -3.63 24.53
C LEU A 246 -1.67 -3.38 25.52
N LYS A 247 -2.07 -4.41 26.28
CA LYS A 247 -3.11 -4.30 27.31
C LYS A 247 -2.70 -3.32 28.41
N THR A 248 -1.46 -3.42 28.87
CA THR A 248 -0.88 -2.52 29.86
C THR A 248 -0.87 -1.08 29.34
N TYR A 249 -0.47 -0.87 28.10
CA TYR A 249 -0.40 0.47 27.50
C TYR A 249 -1.79 1.09 27.33
N ILE A 250 -2.78 0.32 26.82
CA ILE A 250 -4.18 0.78 26.72
C ILE A 250 -4.74 1.12 28.12
N THR A 251 -4.39 0.34 29.14
CA THR A 251 -4.82 0.59 30.52
C THR A 251 -4.22 1.89 31.06
N LYS A 252 -2.93 2.18 30.77
CA LYS A 252 -2.29 3.45 31.14
C LYS A 252 -2.95 4.67 30.50
N ILE A 253 -3.36 4.55 29.24
CA ILE A 253 -4.08 5.64 28.53
C ILE A 253 -5.47 5.86 29.12
N GLY A 254 -6.12 4.79 29.55
CA GLY A 254 -7.50 4.78 30.00
C GLY A 254 -8.50 4.54 28.85
N ARG A 255 -9.56 3.78 29.17
CA ARG A 255 -10.54 3.33 28.18
C ARG A 255 -11.25 4.48 27.47
N GLU A 256 -11.72 5.46 28.22
CA GLU A 256 -12.49 6.58 27.70
C GLU A 256 -11.65 7.37 26.72
N ARG A 257 -10.50 7.84 27.13
CA ARG A 257 -9.57 8.58 26.28
C ARG A 257 -9.17 7.83 25.02
N PHE A 258 -8.84 6.54 25.15
CA PHE A 258 -8.45 5.71 24.00
C PHE A 258 -9.53 5.65 22.92
N LEU A 259 -10.79 5.54 23.31
CA LEU A 259 -11.93 5.44 22.40
C LEU A 259 -12.35 6.81 21.83
N GLU A 260 -12.34 7.85 22.64
CA GLU A 260 -12.72 9.21 22.24
C GLU A 260 -11.72 9.81 21.25
N GLU A 261 -10.44 9.73 21.58
CA GLU A 261 -9.35 10.17 20.69
C GLU A 261 -9.11 9.22 19.50
N ARG A 262 -9.78 8.05 19.49
CA ARG A 262 -9.67 7.01 18.46
C ARG A 262 -8.21 6.60 18.21
N ILE A 263 -7.43 6.43 19.27
CA ILE A 263 -6.03 6.02 19.18
C ILE A 263 -5.93 4.70 18.43
N ASP A 264 -5.26 4.70 17.30
CA ASP A 264 -5.13 3.54 16.45
C ASP A 264 -3.79 2.81 16.69
N VAL A 265 -3.86 1.48 16.67
CA VAL A 265 -2.73 0.59 17.00
C VAL A 265 -2.44 -0.36 15.86
N GLY A 266 -1.15 -0.53 15.56
CA GLY A 266 -0.66 -1.56 14.67
C GLY A 266 0.22 -2.57 15.41
N LEU A 267 -0.09 -3.87 15.28
CA LEU A 267 0.83 -4.94 15.65
C LEU A 267 1.46 -5.49 14.37
N ILE A 268 2.78 -5.45 14.32
CA ILE A 268 3.57 -5.85 13.16
C ILE A 268 4.44 -7.05 13.51
N SER A 269 4.48 -8.04 12.62
CA SER A 269 5.47 -9.10 12.70
C SER A 269 5.96 -9.47 11.29
N PRO A 270 7.23 -9.86 11.09
CA PRO A 270 7.73 -10.32 9.81
C PRO A 270 7.12 -11.64 9.34
N TYR A 271 6.51 -12.42 10.24
CA TYR A 271 6.02 -13.77 9.95
C TYR A 271 4.50 -13.88 10.01
N LYS A 272 3.90 -14.46 8.96
CA LYS A 272 2.44 -14.64 8.87
C LYS A 272 1.87 -15.52 9.99
N ALA A 273 2.62 -16.56 10.43
CA ALA A 273 2.19 -17.42 11.52
C ALA A 273 2.04 -16.62 12.82
N GLN A 274 3.00 -15.75 13.15
CA GLN A 274 2.93 -14.86 14.30
C GLN A 274 1.73 -13.90 14.21
N VAL A 275 1.52 -13.30 13.03
CA VAL A 275 0.37 -12.42 12.79
C VAL A 275 -0.95 -13.14 13.04
N GLN A 276 -1.09 -14.39 12.58
CA GLN A 276 -2.31 -15.18 12.83
C GLN A 276 -2.51 -15.49 14.30
N TYR A 277 -1.45 -15.83 15.01
CA TYR A 277 -1.51 -16.11 16.43
C TYR A 277 -1.85 -14.86 17.26
N LEU A 278 -1.23 -13.73 16.98
CA LEU A 278 -1.57 -12.44 17.58
C LEU A 278 -3.05 -12.08 17.38
N ARG A 279 -3.60 -12.31 16.19
CA ARG A 279 -5.03 -12.11 15.90
C ARG A 279 -5.92 -13.03 16.76
N GLN A 280 -5.51 -14.28 16.96
CA GLN A 280 -6.24 -15.23 17.80
C GLN A 280 -6.25 -14.80 19.26
N LEU A 281 -5.11 -14.36 19.80
CA LEU A 281 -4.99 -13.87 21.17
C LEU A 281 -5.89 -12.66 21.40
N LEU A 282 -5.83 -11.66 20.53
CA LEU A 282 -6.69 -10.46 20.60
C LEU A 282 -8.19 -10.79 20.50
N LYS A 283 -8.55 -11.82 19.72
CA LYS A 283 -9.93 -12.27 19.59
C LYS A 283 -10.43 -13.01 20.83
N ARG A 284 -9.54 -13.75 21.50
CA ARG A 284 -9.89 -14.55 22.69
C ARG A 284 -10.01 -13.71 23.96
N ASP A 285 -9.20 -12.66 24.11
CA ASP A 285 -9.24 -11.81 25.31
C ASP A 285 -10.42 -10.81 25.21
N PRO A 286 -11.39 -10.89 26.15
CA PRO A 286 -12.55 -9.98 26.21
C PRO A 286 -12.15 -8.51 26.39
N PHE A 287 -10.97 -8.24 26.98
CA PHE A 287 -10.46 -6.87 27.15
C PHE A 287 -10.44 -6.09 25.84
N PHE A 288 -10.01 -6.73 24.76
CA PHE A 288 -9.85 -6.05 23.46
C PHE A 288 -11.16 -5.86 22.68
N LYS A 289 -12.28 -6.42 23.16
CA LYS A 289 -13.58 -6.34 22.44
C LYS A 289 -13.97 -4.91 22.03
N PRO A 290 -13.89 -3.88 22.90
CA PRO A 290 -14.25 -2.50 22.51
C PRO A 290 -13.22 -1.82 21.59
N TYR A 291 -11.98 -2.32 21.53
CA TYR A 291 -10.88 -1.69 20.79
C TYR A 291 -10.60 -2.32 19.40
N ARG A 292 -11.29 -3.40 19.04
CA ARG A 292 -10.99 -4.21 17.84
C ARG A 292 -10.98 -3.42 16.54
N SER A 293 -11.82 -2.40 16.40
CA SER A 293 -11.87 -1.55 15.22
C SER A 293 -10.67 -0.61 15.10
N LEU A 294 -9.93 -0.39 16.19
CA LEU A 294 -8.77 0.48 16.29
C LEU A 294 -7.45 -0.29 16.26
N ILE A 295 -7.49 -1.63 16.35
CA ILE A 295 -6.30 -2.48 16.35
C ILE A 295 -6.19 -3.24 15.04
N THR A 296 -5.06 -3.08 14.36
CA THR A 296 -4.73 -3.79 13.12
C THR A 296 -3.51 -4.68 13.34
N VAL A 297 -3.57 -5.95 12.93
CA VAL A 297 -2.44 -6.87 12.99
C VAL A 297 -2.07 -7.32 11.58
N ASN A 298 -0.83 -7.12 11.15
CA ASN A 298 -0.40 -7.53 9.82
C ASN A 298 1.12 -7.74 9.74
N THR A 299 1.58 -8.27 8.61
CA THR A 299 3.01 -8.31 8.29
C THR A 299 3.55 -6.92 7.97
N VAL A 300 4.88 -6.77 7.97
CA VAL A 300 5.55 -5.52 7.58
C VAL A 300 5.07 -5.05 6.19
N ASP A 301 5.06 -5.96 5.21
CA ASP A 301 4.58 -5.65 3.85
C ASP A 301 3.11 -5.20 3.84
N GLY A 302 2.27 -5.79 4.70
CA GLY A 302 0.86 -5.43 4.82
C GLY A 302 0.59 -4.09 5.50
N PHE A 303 1.59 -3.52 6.18
CA PHE A 303 1.54 -2.17 6.76
C PHE A 303 2.14 -1.09 5.86
N GLN A 304 2.73 -1.47 4.73
CA GLN A 304 3.31 -0.49 3.82
C GLN A 304 2.27 0.52 3.34
N GLY A 305 2.63 1.81 3.33
CA GLY A 305 1.70 2.91 3.02
C GLY A 305 0.71 3.27 4.15
N GLN A 306 0.71 2.55 5.27
CA GLN A 306 -0.14 2.84 6.42
C GLN A 306 0.66 3.50 7.55
N GLU A 307 -0.04 4.06 8.53
CA GLU A 307 0.55 4.63 9.75
C GLU A 307 -0.42 4.46 10.93
N ARG A 308 0.09 4.41 12.16
CA ARG A 308 -0.70 4.26 13.38
C ARG A 308 -0.09 5.14 14.49
N ASP A 309 -0.92 5.50 15.44
CA ASP A 309 -0.48 6.26 16.62
C ASP A 309 0.50 5.45 17.46
N VAL A 310 0.19 4.16 17.64
CA VAL A 310 1.03 3.19 18.34
C VAL A 310 1.39 2.04 17.41
N ILE A 311 2.65 1.70 17.33
CA ILE A 311 3.14 0.49 16.67
C ILE A 311 3.82 -0.41 17.70
N LEU A 312 3.45 -1.67 17.68
CA LEU A 312 4.11 -2.73 18.42
C LEU A 312 4.67 -3.75 17.43
N ILE A 313 5.96 -4.05 17.54
CA ILE A 313 6.68 -4.97 16.64
C ILE A 313 7.09 -6.20 17.42
N SER A 314 6.68 -7.40 16.96
CA SER A 314 7.12 -8.70 17.44
C SER A 314 8.09 -9.29 16.42
N LEU A 315 9.38 -9.40 16.78
CA LEU A 315 10.47 -9.80 15.88
C LEU A 315 10.58 -11.31 15.71
N VAL A 316 10.08 -12.08 16.68
CA VAL A 316 9.96 -13.56 16.66
C VAL A 316 11.28 -14.31 16.79
N ARG A 317 12.37 -13.80 16.21
CA ARG A 317 13.65 -14.52 16.13
C ARG A 317 14.31 -14.63 17.51
N ALA A 318 14.46 -15.89 17.97
CA ALA A 318 15.14 -16.27 19.19
C ALA A 318 15.76 -17.66 18.99
N ASN A 319 17.07 -17.73 18.74
CA ASN A 319 17.81 -18.96 18.46
C ASN A 319 19.30 -18.81 18.78
N GLU A 320 19.94 -19.94 19.11
CA GLU A 320 21.37 -19.98 19.46
C GLU A 320 22.32 -19.67 18.30
N ASP A 321 21.89 -19.89 17.06
CA ASP A 321 22.69 -19.71 15.86
C ASP A 321 22.79 -18.24 15.38
N GLY A 322 22.10 -17.31 16.01
CA GLY A 322 22.03 -15.91 15.59
C GLY A 322 21.41 -15.71 14.21
N GLN A 323 20.55 -16.63 13.79
CA GLN A 323 19.91 -16.55 12.48
C GLN A 323 18.70 -15.61 12.53
N ILE A 324 18.76 -14.48 11.83
CA ILE A 324 17.72 -13.46 11.83
C ILE A 324 16.75 -13.53 10.64
N GLY A 325 17.06 -14.33 9.60
CA GLY A 325 16.17 -14.57 8.47
C GLY A 325 15.71 -13.30 7.77
N PHE A 326 14.40 -13.06 7.70
CA PHE A 326 13.83 -11.88 7.02
C PHE A 326 14.21 -10.52 7.63
N LEU A 327 14.72 -10.51 8.86
CA LEU A 327 15.20 -9.29 9.52
C LEU A 327 16.56 -8.82 8.96
N SER A 328 17.27 -9.65 8.20
CA SER A 328 18.52 -9.26 7.52
C SER A 328 18.32 -8.15 6.48
N ASP A 329 17.12 -7.95 5.96
CA ASP A 329 16.81 -6.80 5.13
C ASP A 329 16.36 -5.63 6.01
N LEU A 330 17.31 -4.73 6.33
CA LEU A 330 17.07 -3.56 7.19
C LEU A 330 15.95 -2.65 6.66
N ARG A 331 15.64 -2.69 5.37
CA ARG A 331 14.53 -1.93 4.78
C ARG A 331 13.19 -2.33 5.37
N ARG A 332 13.04 -3.61 5.80
CA ARG A 332 11.84 -4.05 6.55
C ARG A 332 11.72 -3.36 7.89
N MET A 333 12.82 -3.24 8.61
CA MET A 333 12.83 -2.50 9.87
C MET A 333 12.52 -1.02 9.65
N ASN A 334 13.11 -0.41 8.63
CA ASN A 334 12.79 0.96 8.26
C ASN A 334 11.29 1.14 7.99
N VAL A 335 10.67 0.24 7.24
CA VAL A 335 9.21 0.27 7.03
C VAL A 335 8.47 0.10 8.34
N ALA A 336 8.78 -0.91 9.15
CA ALA A 336 8.05 -1.20 10.38
C ALA A 336 8.10 -0.03 11.39
N ILE A 337 9.29 0.53 11.62
CA ILE A 337 9.52 1.65 12.55
C ILE A 337 8.79 2.90 12.07
N THR A 338 8.90 3.22 10.79
CA THR A 338 8.30 4.43 10.21
C THR A 338 6.77 4.38 10.07
N ARG A 339 6.13 3.32 10.57
CA ARG A 339 4.65 3.26 10.70
C ARG A 339 4.14 3.95 11.95
N ALA A 340 4.99 4.13 12.98
CA ALA A 340 4.60 4.73 14.27
C ALA A 340 4.56 6.26 14.18
N ARG A 341 3.51 6.85 14.73
CA ARG A 341 3.42 8.30 14.87
C ARG A 341 3.96 8.80 16.21
N MET A 342 3.54 8.17 17.32
CA MET A 342 3.76 8.68 18.68
C MET A 342 4.42 7.68 19.62
N LYS A 343 4.13 6.37 19.44
CA LYS A 343 4.69 5.31 20.30
C LYS A 343 5.13 4.12 19.46
N LEU A 344 6.33 3.63 19.74
CA LEU A 344 6.90 2.43 19.17
C LEU A 344 7.35 1.49 20.28
N ILE A 345 6.81 0.27 20.32
CA ILE A 345 7.21 -0.79 21.24
C ILE A 345 7.76 -1.94 20.42
N ILE A 346 8.98 -2.39 20.71
CA ILE A 346 9.65 -3.47 19.97
C ILE A 346 9.96 -4.59 20.96
N LEU A 347 9.58 -5.81 20.62
CA LEU A 347 9.93 -7.03 21.38
C LEU A 347 10.86 -7.89 20.53
N GLY A 348 11.93 -8.39 21.12
CA GLY A 348 12.87 -9.28 20.45
C GLY A 348 14.02 -9.70 21.35
N ASP A 349 14.61 -10.82 20.99
CA ASP A 349 15.77 -11.42 21.66
C ASP A 349 17.06 -10.72 21.20
N VAL A 350 17.67 -9.94 22.08
CA VAL A 350 18.87 -9.15 21.80
C VAL A 350 20.04 -10.06 21.49
N SER A 351 20.17 -11.20 22.16
CA SER A 351 21.27 -12.13 21.94
C SER A 351 21.28 -12.72 20.53
N THR A 352 20.10 -13.07 20.00
CA THR A 352 19.96 -13.52 18.62
C THR A 352 20.22 -12.41 17.61
N LEU A 353 19.65 -11.23 17.85
CA LEU A 353 19.66 -10.12 16.88
C LEU A 353 21.04 -9.46 16.74
N THR A 354 21.82 -9.37 17.83
CA THR A 354 23.13 -8.70 17.83
C THR A 354 24.30 -9.57 17.35
N ARG A 355 24.09 -10.89 17.21
CA ARG A 355 25.12 -11.79 16.65
C ARG A 355 25.33 -11.60 15.15
N HIS A 356 24.39 -10.98 14.46
CA HIS A 356 24.49 -10.73 13.03
C HIS A 356 25.21 -9.39 12.79
N ALA A 357 26.34 -9.44 12.09
CA ALA A 357 27.03 -8.24 11.63
C ALA A 357 26.35 -7.73 10.34
N PHE A 358 25.99 -6.46 10.34
CA PHE A 358 25.44 -5.77 9.17
C PHE A 358 26.53 -5.00 8.44
#